data_60769b534ea8ac124faf07097761cd72
#
_entry.id   60769b534ea8ac124faf07097761cd72
#
_cell.length_a   1.000
_cell.length_b   1.000
_cell.length_c   1.000
_cell.angle_alpha   90.00
_cell.angle_beta   90.00
_cell.angle_gamma   90.00
#
_symmetry.space_group_name_H-M   'P 1'
#
loop_
_entity.id
_entity.type
_entity.pdbx_description
1 polymer ?
#
loop_
_entity_poly.entity_id
_entity_poly.type
_entity_poly.pdbx_seq_one_letter_code
_entity_poly.pdbx_strand_id
1 'polypeptide(L)'
;VXREPSWDEFFNRLKRDIEETVREVVEASASAVESLAGPYRTPRVDVTVADGFVYLVAEMPGCDKNKIELTVEGRNITIEGEYMKPQHEVMGRLYPFKAGKGFRRTLQLPREVDPSRVEAKYEAGLLMVKAAVAAPRGVKVSVE
;
A
#
# COMPACT_ATOMS: atom_id res chain seq x y z
N VAL A 1 19.46 -28.70 30.68
CA VAL A 1 19.42 -28.12 29.34
C VAL A 1 18.05 -27.53 29.02
N UNK A 2 17.80 -26.34 28.69
CA UNK A 2 16.97 -25.90 28.53
C UNK A 2 16.48 -26.18 27.47
N ARG A 3 15.58 -26.36 27.42
CA ARG A 3 14.80 -26.67 26.24
C ARG A 3 14.24 -25.38 25.65
N GLU A 4 14.36 -25.23 24.38
CA GLU A 4 13.78 -24.10 23.74
C GLU A 4 12.25 -24.17 23.79
N PRO A 5 11.58 -23.06 24.07
CA PRO A 5 10.13 -23.09 24.06
C PRO A 5 9.60 -23.36 22.67
N SER A 6 8.44 -23.97 22.60
CA SER A 6 7.77 -24.19 21.32
C SER A 6 7.31 -22.84 20.74
N TRP A 7 6.97 -22.86 19.46
CA TRP A 7 6.43 -21.67 18.83
C TRP A 7 5.17 -21.20 19.54
N ASP A 8 4.31 -22.12 19.95
CA ASP A 8 3.08 -21.73 20.63
C ASP A 8 3.36 -21.05 21.96
N GLU A 9 4.31 -21.62 22.73
CA GLU A 9 4.69 -21.00 23.99
C GLU A 9 5.27 -19.62 23.79
N PHE A 10 6.14 -19.49 22.80
CA PHE A 10 6.75 -18.21 22.48
C PHE A 10 5.70 -17.17 22.12
N PHE A 11 4.78 -17.53 21.22
CA PHE A 11 3.78 -16.57 20.79
C PHE A 11 2.76 -16.26 21.86
N ASN A 12 2.46 -17.20 22.74
CA ASN A 12 1.54 -16.89 23.84
C ASN A 12 2.15 -15.88 24.80
N ARG A 13 3.44 -16.00 25.07
CA ARG A 13 4.12 -15.01 25.90
C ARG A 13 4.18 -13.65 25.22
N LEU A 14 4.53 -13.65 23.94
CA LEU A 14 4.59 -12.43 23.18
C LEU A 14 3.24 -11.74 23.12
N LYS A 15 2.19 -12.51 22.98
CA LYS A 15 0.84 -11.96 22.93
C LYS A 15 0.52 -11.17 24.20
N ARG A 16 0.84 -11.74 25.35
CA ARG A 16 0.56 -11.04 26.59
C ARG A 16 1.32 -9.73 26.71
N ASP A 17 2.61 -9.77 26.33
CA ASP A 17 3.43 -8.56 26.40
C ASP A 17 2.92 -7.48 25.46
N ILE A 18 2.52 -7.89 24.26
CA ILE A 18 2.06 -6.93 23.27
C ILE A 18 0.70 -6.36 23.64
N GLU A 19 -0.19 -7.17 24.19
CA GLU A 19 -1.49 -6.66 24.59
C GLU A 19 -1.37 -5.59 25.64
N GLU A 20 -0.46 -5.77 26.58
CA GLU A 20 -0.24 -4.72 27.57
C GLU A 20 0.32 -3.45 26.94
N THR A 21 1.29 -3.61 26.06
CA THR A 21 1.89 -2.46 25.40
C THR A 21 0.88 -1.72 24.53
N VAL A 22 0.07 -2.46 23.78
CA VAL A 22 -0.93 -1.86 22.92
C VAL A 22 -1.95 -1.07 23.73
N ARG A 23 -2.37 -1.64 24.86
CA ARG A 23 -3.33 -0.93 25.69
C ARG A 23 -2.78 0.42 26.14
N GLU A 24 -1.53 0.45 26.56
CA GLU A 24 -0.91 1.71 27.01
C GLU A 24 -0.80 2.71 25.85
N VAL A 25 -0.37 2.23 24.69
CA VAL A 25 -0.20 3.11 23.54
C VAL A 25 -1.54 3.66 23.07
N VAL A 26 -2.54 2.82 22.99
CA VAL A 26 -3.85 3.26 22.52
C VAL A 26 -4.42 4.31 23.44
N GLU A 27 -4.32 4.11 24.75
CA GLU A 27 -4.85 5.10 25.69
C GLU A 27 -4.11 6.42 25.59
N ALA A 28 -2.80 6.36 25.35
CA ALA A 28 -1.99 7.58 25.34
C ALA A 28 -2.10 8.36 24.04
N SER A 29 -2.31 7.69 22.92
CA SER A 29 -2.14 8.34 21.63
C SER A 29 -3.26 8.05 20.63
N ALA A 30 -4.41 7.62 21.08
CA ALA A 30 -5.49 7.27 20.15
C ALA A 30 -5.87 8.44 19.25
N SER A 31 -6.00 9.64 19.82
CA SER A 31 -6.35 10.81 19.04
C SER A 31 -5.28 11.16 18.01
N ALA A 32 -4.03 11.09 18.44
CA ALA A 32 -2.92 11.44 17.56
C ALA A 32 -2.82 10.47 16.38
N VAL A 33 -3.01 9.19 16.67
CA VAL A 33 -2.94 8.19 15.62
C VAL A 33 -4.05 8.41 14.59
N GLU A 34 -5.24 8.67 15.05
CA GLU A 34 -6.37 8.89 14.16
C GLU A 34 -6.16 10.12 13.27
N SER A 35 -5.57 11.16 13.83
CA SER A 35 -5.42 12.40 13.08
C SER A 35 -4.28 12.34 12.08
N LEU A 36 -3.34 11.41 12.23
CA LEU A 36 -2.17 11.39 11.36
C LEU A 36 -2.42 10.72 10.03
N ALA A 37 -2.85 9.48 10.03
CA ALA A 37 -2.86 8.73 8.79
C ALA A 37 -4.07 7.84 8.60
N GLY A 38 -4.90 7.71 9.63
CA GLY A 38 -5.94 6.71 9.56
C GLY A 38 -5.31 5.33 9.47
N PRO A 39 -6.00 4.40 8.82
CA PRO A 39 -5.55 3.01 8.80
C PRO A 39 -4.53 2.69 7.71
N TYR A 40 -4.20 3.64 6.86
CA TYR A 40 -3.33 3.36 5.72
C TYR A 40 -2.01 4.09 5.84
N ARG A 41 -0.95 3.42 5.38
CA ARG A 41 0.36 4.04 5.24
C ARG A 41 0.52 4.55 3.82
N THR A 42 1.37 5.56 3.65
CA THR A 42 1.68 6.09 2.33
C THR A 42 2.87 5.32 1.77
N PRO A 43 2.71 4.63 0.65
CA PRO A 43 3.82 3.86 0.09
C PRO A 43 4.82 4.77 -0.61
N ARG A 44 6.06 4.34 -0.65
CA ARG A 44 7.07 5.00 -1.48
C ARG A 44 6.79 4.65 -2.93
N VAL A 45 6.93 5.65 -3.79
CA VAL A 45 6.59 5.50 -5.20
C VAL A 45 7.68 6.14 -6.05
N ASP A 46 8.06 5.47 -7.12
CA ASP A 46 8.88 6.05 -8.17
C ASP A 46 8.09 6.06 -9.47
N VAL A 47 8.23 7.14 -10.22
CA VAL A 47 7.51 7.30 -11.48
C VAL A 47 8.49 7.79 -12.54
N THR A 48 8.39 7.23 -13.74
CA THR A 48 9.15 7.73 -14.87
C THR A 48 8.35 7.60 -16.15
N VAL A 49 8.75 8.35 -17.16
CA VAL A 49 8.12 8.30 -18.48
C VAL A 49 9.16 7.83 -19.48
N ALA A 50 8.81 6.84 -20.26
CA ALA A 50 9.71 6.33 -21.28
C ALA A 50 8.91 5.67 -22.40
N ASP A 51 9.27 5.97 -23.63
CA ASP A 51 8.74 5.26 -24.81
C ASP A 51 7.22 5.31 -24.89
N GLY A 52 6.63 6.43 -24.50
CA GLY A 52 5.18 6.59 -24.60
C GLY A 52 4.39 5.99 -23.45
N PHE A 53 5.06 5.62 -22.38
CA PHE A 53 4.41 5.05 -21.22
C PHE A 53 4.85 5.75 -19.94
N VAL A 54 3.94 5.79 -18.99
CA VAL A 54 4.27 6.16 -17.63
C VAL A 54 4.46 4.86 -16.85
N TYR A 55 5.60 4.74 -16.20
CA TYR A 55 5.90 3.59 -15.35
C TYR A 55 5.90 4.03 -13.90
N LEU A 56 5.28 3.25 -13.07
CA LEU A 56 5.20 3.54 -11.64
C LEU A 56 5.52 2.28 -10.86
N VAL A 57 6.33 2.41 -9.82
CA VAL A 57 6.60 1.33 -8.89
C VAL A 57 6.29 1.82 -7.50
N ALA A 58 5.43 1.10 -6.78
CA ALA A 58 5.08 1.42 -5.40
C ALA A 58 5.52 0.29 -4.48
N GLU A 59 6.17 0.65 -3.38
CA GLU A 59 6.58 -0.33 -2.39
C GLU A 59 5.41 -0.59 -1.46
N MET A 60 4.80 -1.76 -1.59
CA MET A 60 3.63 -2.12 -0.81
C MET A 60 3.78 -3.55 -0.26
N PRO A 61 4.81 -3.76 0.57
CA PRO A 61 5.06 -5.11 1.05
C PRO A 61 3.95 -5.62 1.96
N GLY A 62 3.68 -6.89 1.85
CA GLY A 62 2.72 -7.55 2.73
C GLY A 62 1.29 -7.46 2.29
N CYS A 63 1.01 -6.89 1.14
CA CYS A 63 -0.37 -6.77 0.67
C CYS A 63 -0.89 -8.07 0.09
N ASP A 64 -2.20 -8.21 0.16
CA ASP A 64 -2.91 -9.29 -0.51
C ASP A 64 -3.13 -8.85 -1.95
N LYS A 65 -2.57 -9.61 -2.89
CA LYS A 65 -2.67 -9.27 -4.30
C LYS A 65 -4.12 -9.06 -4.73
N ASN A 66 -5.04 -9.82 -4.17
CA ASN A 66 -6.44 -9.73 -4.55
C ASN A 66 -7.16 -8.54 -3.93
N LYS A 67 -6.48 -7.80 -3.07
CA LYS A 67 -7.06 -6.62 -2.43
C LYS A 67 -6.30 -5.36 -2.79
N ILE A 68 -5.67 -5.36 -3.95
CA ILE A 68 -5.02 -4.17 -4.46
C ILE A 68 -5.93 -3.57 -5.52
N GLU A 69 -6.19 -2.27 -5.39
CA GLU A 69 -7.04 -1.56 -6.33
C GLU A 69 -6.29 -0.37 -6.89
N LEU A 70 -6.54 -0.12 -8.16
CA LEU A 70 -5.88 0.95 -8.89
C LEU A 70 -6.97 1.75 -9.60
N THR A 71 -6.99 3.06 -9.39
CA THR A 71 -7.96 3.93 -10.04
C THR A 71 -7.22 5.03 -10.77
N VAL A 72 -7.57 5.24 -12.02
CA VAL A 72 -6.92 6.25 -12.86
C VAL A 72 -7.97 7.20 -13.38
N GLU A 73 -7.70 8.50 -13.24
CA GLU A 73 -8.60 9.53 -13.74
C GLU A 73 -7.76 10.71 -14.20
N GLY A 74 -7.64 10.87 -15.51
CA GLY A 74 -6.81 11.93 -16.05
C GLY A 74 -5.34 11.69 -15.72
N ARG A 75 -4.77 12.60 -14.94
CA ARG A 75 -3.39 12.46 -14.46
C ARG A 75 -3.32 11.92 -13.05
N ASN A 76 -4.47 11.68 -12.42
CA ASN A 76 -4.48 11.24 -11.05
C ASN A 76 -4.56 9.72 -10.98
N ILE A 77 -3.75 9.15 -10.12
CA ILE A 77 -3.80 7.72 -9.87
C ILE A 77 -3.90 7.50 -8.38
N THR A 78 -4.82 6.61 -8.00
CA THR A 78 -4.96 6.18 -6.61
C THR A 78 -4.60 4.72 -6.54
N ILE A 79 -3.67 4.39 -5.67
CA ILE A 79 -3.30 3.01 -5.41
C ILE A 79 -3.68 2.68 -3.97
N GLU A 80 -4.22 1.49 -3.78
CA GLU A 80 -4.68 1.07 -2.47
C GLU A 80 -4.52 -0.42 -2.35
N GLY A 81 -3.98 -0.88 -1.22
CA GLY A 81 -3.83 -2.31 -0.99
C GLY A 81 -3.94 -2.63 0.48
N GLU A 82 -4.58 -3.74 0.79
CA GLU A 82 -4.72 -4.18 2.17
C GLU A 82 -3.71 -5.28 2.47
N TYR A 83 -3.26 -5.29 3.70
CA TYR A 83 -2.30 -6.29 4.15
C TYR A 83 -2.92 -7.68 4.14
N MET A 84 -2.09 -8.65 3.80
CA MET A 84 -2.42 -10.04 3.96
C MET A 84 -2.32 -10.39 5.45
N LYS A 85 -3.26 -11.17 5.94
CA LYS A 85 -3.27 -11.54 7.34
C LYS A 85 -2.52 -12.85 7.54
N PRO A 86 -1.58 -12.91 8.47
CA PRO A 86 -0.90 -14.18 8.72
C PRO A 86 -1.88 -15.25 9.14
N GLN A 87 -1.61 -16.48 8.72
CA GLN A 87 -2.49 -17.59 9.01
C GLN A 87 -2.40 -18.07 10.45
N HIS A 88 -1.25 -17.89 11.09
CA HIS A 88 -1.09 -18.27 12.47
C HIS A 88 -2.01 -17.43 13.35
N GLU A 89 -2.69 -18.07 14.29
CA GLU A 89 -3.70 -17.38 15.09
C GLU A 89 -3.15 -16.15 15.81
N VAL A 90 -2.02 -16.33 16.48
CA VAL A 90 -1.45 -15.23 17.25
C VAL A 90 -0.91 -14.15 16.33
N MET A 91 -0.18 -14.55 15.29
CA MET A 91 0.39 -13.57 14.38
C MET A 91 -0.70 -12.80 13.65
N GLY A 92 -1.80 -13.45 13.31
CA GLY A 92 -2.90 -12.77 12.65
C GLY A 92 -3.54 -11.71 13.51
N ARG A 93 -3.46 -11.87 14.84
CA ARG A 93 -4.00 -10.85 15.74
C ARG A 93 -3.00 -9.72 16.00
N LEU A 94 -1.71 -10.04 15.96
CA LEU A 94 -0.68 -9.04 16.24
C LEU A 94 -0.46 -8.08 15.08
N TYR A 95 -0.50 -8.58 13.88
CA TYR A 95 -0.11 -7.82 12.71
C TYR A 95 -0.89 -6.51 12.55
N PRO A 96 -2.21 -6.51 12.64
CA PRO A 96 -2.94 -5.26 12.39
C PRO A 96 -2.64 -4.13 13.37
N PHE A 97 -2.19 -4.43 14.55
CA PHE A 97 -1.93 -3.38 15.53
C PHE A 97 -0.86 -2.42 15.07
N LYS A 98 0.20 -2.95 14.47
CA LYS A 98 1.31 -2.10 14.07
C LYS A 98 1.23 -1.68 12.63
N ALA A 99 0.70 -2.55 11.78
CA ALA A 99 0.70 -2.32 10.36
C ALA A 99 -0.49 -1.50 9.87
N GLY A 100 -1.56 -1.45 10.65
CA GLY A 100 -2.77 -0.82 10.18
C GLY A 100 -3.45 -1.67 9.14
N LYS A 101 -4.11 -1.04 8.18
CA LYS A 101 -4.90 -1.76 7.20
C LYS A 101 -4.14 -2.04 5.91
N GLY A 102 -3.24 -1.18 5.54
CA GLY A 102 -2.49 -1.36 4.31
C GLY A 102 -1.88 -0.07 3.84
N PHE A 103 -1.80 0.09 2.54
CA PHE A 103 -1.23 1.27 1.90
C PHE A 103 -2.28 1.96 1.06
N ARG A 104 -2.14 3.30 0.97
CA ARG A 104 -3.00 4.07 0.09
C ARG A 104 -2.29 5.35 -0.28
N ARG A 105 -2.36 5.71 -1.56
CA ARG A 105 -1.78 6.97 -2.00
C ARG A 105 -2.45 7.42 -3.28
N THR A 106 -2.77 8.70 -3.35
CA THR A 106 -3.21 9.34 -4.58
C THR A 106 -2.11 10.29 -5.01
N LEU A 107 -1.72 10.21 -6.27
CA LEU A 107 -0.69 11.10 -6.78
C LEU A 107 -1.00 11.52 -8.20
N GLN A 108 -0.37 12.62 -8.60
CA GLN A 108 -0.52 13.12 -9.95
C GLN A 108 0.64 12.62 -10.79
N LEU A 109 0.29 11.98 -11.90
CA LEU A 109 1.30 11.47 -12.82
C LEU A 109 1.89 12.60 -13.65
N PRO A 110 3.10 12.44 -14.19
CA PRO A 110 3.70 13.48 -15.03
C PRO A 110 2.96 13.70 -16.34
N ARG A 111 2.22 12.70 -16.81
CA ARG A 111 1.47 12.80 -18.06
C ARG A 111 0.09 12.19 -17.87
N GLU A 112 -0.87 12.68 -18.61
CA GLU A 112 -2.17 12.04 -18.64
C GLU A 112 -2.05 10.68 -19.31
N VAL A 113 -2.74 9.69 -18.78
CA VAL A 113 -2.66 8.34 -19.33
C VAL A 113 -4.03 7.87 -19.81
N ASP A 114 -4.00 6.88 -20.68
CA ASP A 114 -5.20 6.28 -21.22
C ASP A 114 -5.66 5.19 -20.26
N PRO A 115 -6.80 5.37 -19.58
CA PRO A 115 -7.20 4.39 -18.58
C PRO A 115 -7.54 3.01 -19.15
N SER A 116 -7.76 2.91 -20.44
CA SER A 116 -8.02 1.61 -21.05
C SER A 116 -6.73 0.86 -21.38
N ARG A 117 -5.58 1.48 -21.21
CA ARG A 117 -4.29 0.88 -21.56
C ARG A 117 -3.35 0.93 -20.36
N VAL A 118 -3.82 0.41 -19.24
CA VAL A 118 -3.04 0.35 -18.01
C VAL A 118 -2.85 -1.11 -17.65
N GLU A 119 -1.62 -1.49 -17.38
CA GLU A 119 -1.27 -2.82 -16.89
C GLU A 119 -0.67 -2.68 -15.52
N ALA A 120 -1.00 -3.62 -14.65
CA ALA A 120 -0.44 -3.61 -13.30
C ALA A 120 -0.08 -5.02 -12.89
N LYS A 121 0.98 -5.13 -12.09
CA LYS A 121 1.48 -6.39 -11.63
C LYS A 121 1.99 -6.21 -10.20
N TYR A 122 1.72 -7.16 -9.35
CA TYR A 122 2.21 -7.11 -7.98
C TYR A 122 3.08 -8.32 -7.72
N GLU A 123 4.33 -8.08 -7.37
CA GLU A 123 5.31 -9.14 -7.21
C GLU A 123 6.38 -8.70 -6.22
N ALA A 124 6.72 -9.57 -5.30
CA ALA A 124 7.81 -9.30 -4.35
C ALA A 124 7.60 -8.01 -3.58
N GLY A 125 6.36 -7.70 -3.23
CA GLY A 125 6.05 -6.50 -2.46
C GLY A 125 6.00 -5.23 -3.27
N LEU A 126 6.14 -5.32 -4.59
CA LEU A 126 6.14 -4.15 -5.45
C LEU A 126 4.92 -4.16 -6.35
N LEU A 127 4.20 -3.06 -6.35
CA LEU A 127 3.15 -2.84 -7.35
C LEU A 127 3.78 -2.09 -8.51
N MET A 128 3.76 -2.71 -9.67
CA MET A 128 4.35 -2.15 -10.88
C MET A 128 3.24 -1.82 -11.87
N VAL A 129 3.24 -0.57 -12.34
CA VAL A 129 2.18 -0.09 -13.23
C VAL A 129 2.83 0.44 -14.50
N LYS A 130 2.23 0.09 -15.65
CA LYS A 130 2.64 0.60 -16.95
C LYS A 130 1.38 1.14 -17.61
N ALA A 131 1.37 2.43 -17.91
CA ALA A 131 0.19 3.09 -18.44
C ALA A 131 0.57 3.88 -19.69
N ALA A 132 -0.16 3.66 -20.77
CA ALA A 132 0.12 4.37 -22.01
C ALA A 132 -0.25 5.85 -21.86
N VAL A 133 0.61 6.71 -22.33
CA VAL A 133 0.32 8.15 -22.34
C VAL A 133 -0.89 8.39 -23.26
N ALA A 134 -1.81 9.23 -22.79
CA ALA A 134 -3.01 9.49 -23.55
C ALA A 134 -2.68 10.27 -24.84
N ALA A 135 -3.49 10.05 -25.85
CA ALA A 135 -3.32 10.79 -27.08
C ALA A 135 -3.57 12.28 -26.84
N PRO A 136 -2.88 13.15 -27.58
CA PRO A 136 -3.13 14.58 -27.41
C PRO A 136 -4.58 14.92 -27.73
N ARG A 137 -5.14 15.84 -26.93
CA ARG A 137 -6.52 16.29 -27.11
C ARG A 137 -6.61 17.67 -27.70
N GLY A 138 -5.49 18.35 -27.87
CA GLY A 138 -5.49 19.69 -28.39
C GLY A 138 -6.00 19.77 -29.82
N VAL A 139 -6.54 20.91 -30.17
CA VAL A 139 -6.97 21.17 -31.52
C VAL A 139 -5.95 22.11 -32.18
N LYS A 140 -5.52 21.71 -33.34
CA LYS A 140 -4.57 22.52 -34.07
C LYS A 140 -5.27 23.68 -34.69
N VAL A 141 -4.74 24.90 -34.48
CA VAL A 141 -5.35 26.11 -34.98
C VAL A 141 -4.42 26.71 -36.02
N SER A 142 -4.97 27.00 -37.17
CA SER A 142 -4.21 27.68 -38.23
C SER A 142 -4.05 29.17 -37.90
N VAL A 143 -2.86 29.68 -38.14
CA VAL A 143 -2.57 31.08 -37.96
C VAL A 143 -2.54 31.74 -39.31
N GLU A 144 -3.36 32.77 -39.48
CA GLU A 144 -3.40 33.51 -40.73
C GLU A 144 -2.48 34.68 -40.69
#